data_a438346d9160b4d295820de2d49b0fb7
#
_entry.id   a438346d9160b4d295820de2d49b0fb7
#
_cell.length_a   1.000
_cell.length_b   1.000
_cell.length_c   1.000
_cell.angle_alpha   90.00
_cell.angle_beta   90.00
_cell.angle_gamma   90.00
#
_symmetry.space_group_name_H-M   'P 1'
#
loop_
_entity.id
_entity.type
_entity.pdbx_description
1 polymer ?
#
loop_
_entity_poly.entity_id
_entity_poly.type
_entity_poly.pdbx_seq_one_letter_code
_entity_poly.pdbx_strand_id
1 'polypeptide(L)'
;MLNSKQRAKLKSVASAENAIFQIGKGGVGEAAVKSIYDALEARELVKISVLDNSDTDPREAAEQIAELTSSEVVTVIGRKIILFKVASKPEKRSVSALI
;
A
#
# COMPACT_ATOMS: atom_id res chain seq x y z
N MET A 1 10.66 -5.28 -9.40
CA MET A 1 9.66 -6.27 -8.92
C MET A 1 10.17 -6.97 -7.67
N LEU A 2 9.31 -7.16 -6.70
CA LEU A 2 9.67 -7.81 -5.44
C LEU A 2 9.74 -9.33 -5.61
N ASN A 3 10.78 -9.95 -5.02
CA ASN A 3 10.86 -11.41 -4.95
C ASN A 3 10.16 -11.91 -3.67
N SER A 4 10.06 -13.23 -3.51
CA SER A 4 9.36 -13.83 -2.36
C SER A 4 9.99 -13.45 -1.02
N LYS A 5 11.30 -13.37 -0.97
CA LYS A 5 12.03 -13.01 0.25
C LYS A 5 11.78 -11.57 0.65
N GLN A 6 11.78 -10.67 -0.33
CA GLN A 6 11.48 -9.26 -0.10
C GLN A 6 10.04 -9.07 0.34
N ARG A 7 9.10 -9.78 -0.27
CA ARG A 7 7.68 -9.73 0.13
C ARG A 7 7.50 -10.21 1.57
N ALA A 8 8.17 -11.28 1.95
CA ALA A 8 8.09 -11.80 3.32
C ALA A 8 8.60 -10.78 4.33
N LYS A 9 9.71 -10.11 4.02
CA LYS A 9 10.26 -9.06 4.88
C LYS A 9 9.30 -7.89 5.02
N LEU A 10 8.72 -7.44 3.91
CA LEU A 10 7.78 -6.33 3.91
C LEU A 10 6.49 -6.67 4.67
N LYS A 11 6.00 -7.90 4.56
CA LYS A 11 4.85 -8.35 5.36
C LYS A 11 5.16 -8.28 6.85
N SER A 12 6.36 -8.70 7.24
CA SER A 12 6.80 -8.65 8.63
C SER A 12 6.83 -7.22 9.15
N VAL A 13 7.38 -6.29 8.37
CA VAL A 13 7.42 -4.87 8.74
C VAL A 13 5.99 -4.32 8.83
N ALA A 14 5.14 -4.64 7.86
CA ALA A 14 3.78 -4.14 7.81
C ALA A 14 2.90 -4.67 8.95
N SER A 15 3.21 -5.85 9.49
CA SER A 15 2.42 -6.43 10.58
C SER A 15 2.43 -5.55 11.83
N ALA A 16 3.47 -4.73 12.01
CA ALA A 16 3.58 -3.80 13.13
C ALA A 16 2.93 -2.45 12.85
N GLU A 17 2.48 -2.23 11.62
CA GLU A 17 1.88 -0.96 11.20
C GLU A 17 0.37 -1.01 11.28
N ASN A 18 -0.24 0.16 11.51
CA ASN A 18 -1.69 0.30 11.43
C ASN A 18 -2.09 0.71 10.00
N ALA A 19 -3.30 0.34 9.60
CA ALA A 19 -3.85 0.82 8.35
C ALA A 19 -4.12 2.32 8.50
N ILE A 20 -3.48 3.14 7.65
CA ILE A 20 -3.60 4.60 7.72
C ILE A 20 -4.62 5.15 6.74
N PHE A 21 -5.09 4.33 5.82
CA PHE A 21 -6.14 4.70 4.87
C PHE A 21 -7.27 3.68 4.90
N GLN A 22 -8.47 4.17 4.63
CA GLN A 22 -9.65 3.31 4.54
C GLN A 22 -10.37 3.59 3.22
N ILE A 23 -10.80 2.53 2.56
CA ILE A 23 -11.63 2.64 1.36
C ILE A 23 -13.04 2.27 1.77
N GLY A 24 -13.95 3.23 1.68
CA GLY A 24 -15.33 3.05 2.04
C GLY A 24 -16.23 2.89 0.82
N LYS A 25 -17.50 3.27 1.01
CA LYS A 25 -18.55 3.09 0.02
C LYS A 25 -18.29 3.80 -1.32
N GLY A 26 -17.55 4.91 -1.29
CA GLY A 26 -17.20 5.64 -2.51
C GLY A 26 -16.11 4.99 -3.36
N GLY A 27 -15.49 3.93 -2.86
CA GLY A 27 -14.41 3.24 -3.58
C GLY A 27 -13.12 4.04 -3.66
N VAL A 28 -12.35 3.80 -4.71
CA VAL A 28 -11.05 4.45 -4.91
C VAL A 28 -11.24 5.77 -5.66
N GLY A 29 -11.03 6.90 -4.96
CA GLY A 29 -11.16 8.23 -5.54
C GLY A 29 -9.82 8.91 -5.74
N GLU A 30 -9.80 9.99 -6.51
CA GLU A 30 -8.58 10.74 -6.82
C GLU A 30 -7.88 11.29 -5.58
N ALA A 31 -8.65 11.82 -4.63
CA ALA A 31 -8.09 12.37 -3.40
C ALA A 31 -7.41 11.28 -2.57
N ALA A 32 -8.03 10.09 -2.50
CA ALA A 32 -7.45 8.96 -1.79
C ALA A 32 -6.15 8.51 -2.46
N VAL A 33 -6.14 8.41 -3.79
CA VAL A 33 -4.95 8.02 -4.56
C VAL A 33 -3.81 9.00 -4.30
N LYS A 34 -4.08 10.30 -4.34
CA LYS A 34 -3.06 11.32 -4.10
C LYS A 34 -2.49 11.20 -2.68
N SER A 35 -3.35 11.01 -1.68
CA SER A 35 -2.91 10.87 -0.30
C SER A 35 -2.07 9.62 -0.11
N ILE A 36 -2.45 8.51 -0.75
CA ILE A 36 -1.70 7.26 -0.69
C ILE A 36 -0.34 7.42 -1.37
N TYR A 37 -0.30 8.10 -2.52
CA TYR A 37 0.96 8.39 -3.21
C TYR A 37 1.90 9.19 -2.31
N ASP A 38 1.39 10.25 -1.69
CA ASP A 38 2.20 11.08 -0.79
C ASP A 38 2.73 10.27 0.39
N ALA A 39 1.91 9.39 0.95
CA ALA A 39 2.32 8.52 2.05
C ALA A 39 3.39 7.52 1.62
N LEU A 40 3.26 6.97 0.40
CA LEU A 40 4.28 6.06 -0.14
C LEU A 40 5.61 6.77 -0.34
N GLU A 41 5.58 8.03 -0.77
CA GLU A 41 6.81 8.82 -0.92
C GLU A 41 7.45 9.14 0.43
N ALA A 42 6.65 9.25 1.49
CA ALA A 42 7.15 9.54 2.83
C ALA A 42 7.60 8.31 3.60
N ARG A 43 6.93 7.17 3.39
CA ARG A 43 7.09 5.96 4.22
C ARG A 43 7.51 4.72 3.46
N GLU A 44 7.32 4.69 2.16
CA GLU A 44 7.55 3.57 1.25
C GLU A 44 6.61 2.36 1.45
N LEU A 45 6.08 2.13 2.64
CA LEU A 45 5.19 1.02 2.96
C LEU A 45 3.90 1.57 3.54
N VAL A 46 2.76 1.20 2.95
CA VAL A 46 1.45 1.70 3.34
C VAL A 46 0.48 0.55 3.47
N LYS A 47 -0.31 0.56 4.54
CA LYS A 47 -1.36 -0.42 4.78
C LYS A 47 -2.72 0.26 4.66
N ILE A 48 -3.61 -0.35 3.87
CA ILE A 48 -4.92 0.19 3.56
C ILE A 48 -5.98 -0.81 3.98
N SER A 49 -7.07 -0.34 4.58
CA SER A 49 -8.19 -1.18 4.96
C SER A 49 -9.37 -0.89 4.03
N VAL A 50 -9.96 -1.95 3.45
CA VAL A 50 -11.19 -1.83 2.69
C VAL A 50 -12.33 -2.13 3.65
N LEU A 51 -13.21 -1.15 3.85
CA LEU A 51 -14.31 -1.27 4.81
C LEU A 51 -15.38 -2.27 4.34
N ASP A 52 -16.06 -2.90 5.30
CA ASP A 52 -17.07 -3.91 5.00
C ASP A 52 -18.24 -3.37 4.17
N ASN A 53 -18.55 -2.08 4.29
CA ASN A 53 -19.63 -1.46 3.53
C ASN A 53 -19.20 -1.01 2.13
N SER A 54 -17.97 -1.29 1.74
CA SER A 54 -17.48 -0.98 0.40
C SER A 54 -17.85 -2.12 -0.55
N ASP A 55 -18.32 -1.79 -1.74
CA ASP A 55 -18.57 -2.76 -2.80
C ASP A 55 -17.29 -3.12 -3.54
N THR A 56 -16.18 -2.47 -3.20
CA THR A 56 -14.90 -2.66 -3.88
C THR A 56 -14.25 -3.98 -3.44
N ASP A 57 -13.86 -4.80 -4.41
CA ASP A 57 -13.05 -5.98 -4.14
C ASP A 57 -11.65 -5.53 -3.73
N PRO A 58 -11.13 -5.99 -2.56
CA PRO A 58 -9.81 -5.58 -2.11
C PRO A 58 -8.68 -5.83 -3.11
N ARG A 59 -8.70 -6.94 -3.84
CA ARG A 59 -7.66 -7.24 -4.82
C ARG A 59 -7.71 -6.29 -6.01
N GLU A 60 -8.89 -5.98 -6.50
CA GLU A 60 -9.06 -5.03 -7.60
C GLU A 60 -8.64 -3.64 -7.17
N ALA A 61 -9.02 -3.23 -5.95
CA ALA A 61 -8.62 -1.95 -5.40
C ALA A 61 -7.11 -1.86 -5.28
N ALA A 62 -6.46 -2.93 -4.80
CA ALA A 62 -5.00 -2.97 -4.65
C ALA A 62 -4.30 -2.76 -6.00
N GLU A 63 -4.73 -3.47 -7.02
CA GLU A 63 -4.13 -3.36 -8.36
C GLU A 63 -4.35 -1.98 -8.96
N GLN A 64 -5.54 -1.43 -8.82
CA GLN A 64 -5.88 -0.11 -9.31
C GLN A 64 -5.03 0.97 -8.64
N ILE A 65 -4.93 0.94 -7.31
CA ILE A 65 -4.15 1.92 -6.56
C ILE A 65 -2.67 1.78 -6.88
N ALA A 66 -2.17 0.55 -6.96
CA ALA A 66 -0.75 0.31 -7.27
C ALA A 66 -0.39 0.89 -8.63
N GLU A 67 -1.24 0.71 -9.63
CA GLU A 67 -1.01 1.28 -10.96
C GLU A 67 -1.02 2.80 -10.91
N LEU A 68 -2.00 3.40 -10.24
CA LEU A 68 -2.15 4.85 -10.18
C LEU A 68 -1.06 5.54 -9.36
N THR A 69 -0.44 4.83 -8.41
CA THR A 69 0.62 5.38 -7.56
C THR A 69 2.01 4.91 -7.95
N SER A 70 2.12 4.10 -8.98
CA SER A 70 3.39 3.48 -9.41
C SER A 70 4.03 2.68 -8.27
N SER A 71 3.21 2.00 -7.50
CA SER A 71 3.65 1.16 -6.40
C SER A 71 3.44 -0.31 -6.74
N GLU A 72 3.87 -1.19 -5.85
CA GLU A 72 3.72 -2.62 -6.02
C GLU A 72 2.88 -3.19 -4.88
N VAL A 73 1.97 -4.11 -5.23
CA VAL A 73 1.17 -4.82 -4.22
C VAL A 73 2.06 -5.84 -3.55
N VAL A 74 2.27 -5.70 -2.24
CA VAL A 74 3.00 -6.68 -1.45
C VAL A 74 2.12 -7.88 -1.18
N THR A 75 0.93 -7.62 -0.65
CA THR A 75 -0.05 -8.66 -0.36
C THR A 75 -1.43 -8.06 -0.12
N VAL A 76 -2.45 -8.90 -0.25
CA VAL A 76 -3.82 -8.58 0.16
C VAL A 76 -4.25 -9.69 1.11
N ILE A 77 -4.54 -9.35 2.36
CA ILE A 77 -4.96 -10.29 3.38
C ILE A 77 -6.35 -9.90 3.84
N GLY A 78 -7.36 -10.69 3.48
CA GLY A 78 -8.75 -10.34 3.76
C GLY A 78 -9.09 -9.00 3.13
N ARG A 79 -9.39 -8.00 3.97
CA ARG A 79 -9.73 -6.65 3.52
C ARG A 79 -8.59 -5.65 3.76
N LYS A 80 -7.37 -6.14 3.98
CA LYS A 80 -6.19 -5.29 4.17
C LYS A 80 -5.28 -5.40 2.95
N ILE A 81 -4.78 -4.25 2.51
CA ILE A 81 -3.89 -4.13 1.36
C ILE A 81 -2.57 -3.56 1.84
N ILE A 82 -1.46 -4.15 1.40
CA ILE A 82 -0.12 -3.63 1.69
C ILE A 82 0.55 -3.27 0.38
N LEU A 83 0.93 -2.00 0.25
CA LEU A 83 1.61 -1.47 -0.94
C LEU A 83 3.01 -1.01 -0.57
N PHE A 84 3.94 -1.13 -1.53
CA PHE A 84 5.32 -0.69 -1.37
C PHE A 84 5.77 0.10 -2.59
N LYS A 85 6.51 1.18 -2.35
CA LYS A 85 7.13 1.98 -3.40
C LYS A 85 8.44 2.52 -2.88
N VAL A 86 9.52 2.39 -3.68
CA VAL A 86 10.78 3.04 -3.34
C VAL A 86 10.57 4.55 -3.46
N ALA A 87 10.88 5.28 -2.40
CA ALA A 87 10.69 6.73 -2.39
C ALA A 87 11.58 7.41 -3.44
N SER A 88 11.05 8.43 -4.09
CA SER A 88 11.80 9.20 -5.08
C SER A 88 12.98 9.93 -4.43
N LYS A 89 12.78 10.39 -3.19
CA LYS A 89 13.83 11.11 -2.44
C LYS A 89 14.65 10.13 -1.63
N PRO A 90 15.99 10.05 -1.84
CA PRO A 90 16.83 9.10 -1.11
C PRO A 90 16.74 9.20 0.40
N GLU A 91 16.54 10.39 0.96
CA GLU A 91 16.43 10.60 2.41
C GLU A 91 15.16 9.98 3.01
N LYS A 92 14.21 9.58 2.17
CA LYS A 92 12.97 8.91 2.61
C LYS A 92 13.03 7.40 2.47
N ARG A 93 14.14 6.86 1.99
CA ARG A 93 14.30 5.42 1.76
C ARG A 93 14.72 4.71 3.04
N SER A 94 13.73 4.38 3.88
CA SER A 94 13.96 3.65 5.13
C SER A 94 13.61 2.18 5.01
N VAL A 95 12.44 1.88 4.45
CA VAL A 95 11.97 0.50 4.29
C VAL A 95 12.69 -0.20 3.15
N SER A 96 12.88 0.47 2.02
CA SER A 96 13.59 -0.11 0.87
C SER A 96 15.04 -0.48 1.23
N ALA A 97 15.63 0.19 2.21
CA ALA A 97 16.97 -0.13 2.69
C ALA A 97 17.01 -1.46 3.45
N LEU A 98 15.85 -1.99 3.89
CA LEU A 98 15.76 -3.26 4.62
C LEU A 98 15.68 -4.47 3.70
N ILE A 99 15.46 -4.23 2.43
CA ILE A 99 15.29 -5.33 1.46
C ILE A 99 16.36 -5.26 0.31
#